data_43789ab0bacc835f11c6fd574f1365e6
#
_entry.id   43789ab0bacc835f11c6fd574f1365e6
#
_cell.length_a   1.000
_cell.length_b   1.000
_cell.length_c   1.000
_cell.angle_alpha   90.00
_cell.angle_beta   90.00
_cell.angle_gamma   90.00
#
_symmetry.space_group_name_H-M   'P 1'
#
loop_
_entity.id
_entity.type
_entity.pdbx_description
1 polymer ?
#
loop_
_entity_poly.entity_id
_entity_poly.type
_entity_poly.pdbx_seq_one_letter_code
_entity_poly.pdbx_strand_id
1 'polypeptide(L)'
;MPRALVALLVILAAVATAVAREPLDWVTYVNDRFRFSMRYPADVFAPERRSEAGDGEVFVATQGQGRLLVGAFENRDGHSVASYRELIRRQSYADYEVSYAPRGQTWFVLSGESTDKVFYEKVMFSCQGRVINSFALVYPIERKRQFDPIVERIENTFRPGTGCGGYATR
;
A
#
# COMPACT_ATOMS: atom_id res chain seq x y z
N MET A 1 6.26 -38.76 66.81
CA MET A 1 5.48 -37.60 66.36
C MET A 1 6.15 -37.01 65.17
N PRO A 2 5.61 -37.20 63.91
CA PRO A 2 6.20 -36.63 62.71
C PRO A 2 5.65 -35.20 62.48
N ARG A 3 6.54 -34.26 62.29
CA ARG A 3 6.25 -32.87 61.88
C ARG A 3 6.00 -32.86 60.35
N ALA A 4 4.77 -32.54 59.95
CA ALA A 4 4.41 -32.32 58.55
C ALA A 4 4.88 -30.91 58.15
N LEU A 5 5.82 -30.80 57.18
CA LEU A 5 6.19 -29.59 56.49
C LEU A 5 5.17 -29.34 55.36
N VAL A 6 4.35 -28.28 55.52
CA VAL A 6 3.48 -27.77 54.46
C VAL A 6 4.29 -26.85 53.56
N ALA A 7 4.61 -27.28 52.36
CA ALA A 7 5.24 -26.43 51.34
C ALA A 7 4.16 -25.58 50.65
N LEU A 8 4.21 -24.26 50.86
CA LEU A 8 3.33 -23.28 50.22
C LEU A 8 3.89 -22.97 48.82
N LEU A 9 3.22 -23.51 47.79
CA LEU A 9 3.56 -23.24 46.38
C LEU A 9 2.94 -21.89 46.01
N VAL A 10 3.74 -20.82 45.90
CA VAL A 10 3.30 -19.52 45.36
C VAL A 10 3.37 -19.57 43.84
N ILE A 11 2.22 -19.69 43.18
CA ILE A 11 2.12 -19.60 41.72
C ILE A 11 2.08 -18.11 41.35
N LEU A 12 3.19 -17.57 40.84
CA LEU A 12 3.25 -16.24 40.23
C LEU A 12 2.59 -16.30 38.86
N ALA A 13 1.34 -15.85 38.77
CA ALA A 13 0.66 -15.65 37.47
C ALA A 13 1.22 -14.36 36.84
N ALA A 14 2.06 -14.50 35.83
CA ALA A 14 2.48 -13.39 34.98
C ALA A 14 1.29 -12.91 34.13
N VAL A 15 0.67 -11.81 34.53
CA VAL A 15 -0.35 -11.13 33.72
C VAL A 15 0.39 -10.43 32.58
N ALA A 16 0.41 -11.05 31.38
CA ALA A 16 0.85 -10.37 30.16
C ALA A 16 -0.19 -9.31 29.81
N THR A 17 0.10 -8.05 30.13
CA THR A 17 -0.69 -6.92 29.65
C THR A 17 -0.49 -6.83 28.13
N ALA A 18 -1.48 -7.28 27.35
CA ALA A 18 -1.55 -6.99 25.93
C ALA A 18 -1.70 -5.46 25.79
N VAL A 19 -0.65 -4.79 25.34
CA VAL A 19 -0.74 -3.37 24.98
C VAL A 19 -1.66 -3.30 23.78
N ALA A 20 -2.89 -2.85 24.00
CA ALA A 20 -3.83 -2.57 22.90
C ALA A 20 -3.20 -1.51 22.01
N ARG A 21 -2.94 -1.85 20.75
CA ARG A 21 -2.43 -0.91 19.76
C ARG A 21 -3.55 0.08 19.46
N GLU A 22 -3.26 1.38 19.62
CA GLU A 22 -4.21 2.43 19.24
C GLU A 22 -4.69 2.22 17.79
N PRO A 23 -5.98 2.41 17.52
CA PRO A 23 -6.51 2.28 16.18
C PRO A 23 -5.89 3.34 15.27
N LEU A 24 -5.44 2.93 14.07
CA LEU A 24 -4.85 3.84 13.09
C LEU A 24 -5.88 4.88 12.61
N ASP A 25 -5.43 6.13 12.43
CA ASP A 25 -6.24 7.23 11.91
C ASP A 25 -6.37 7.18 10.38
N TRP A 26 -7.44 6.55 9.90
CA TRP A 26 -7.68 6.34 8.47
C TRP A 26 -8.43 7.50 7.84
N VAL A 27 -7.75 8.28 7.01
CA VAL A 27 -8.30 9.39 6.24
C VAL A 27 -8.49 9.02 4.77
N THR A 28 -9.36 9.74 4.06
CA THR A 28 -9.60 9.54 2.63
C THR A 28 -8.81 10.55 1.82
N TYR A 29 -8.00 10.06 0.89
CA TYR A 29 -7.38 10.85 -0.17
C TYR A 29 -8.24 10.76 -1.42
N VAL A 30 -8.50 11.88 -2.06
CA VAL A 30 -9.18 12.00 -3.36
C VAL A 30 -8.33 12.85 -4.28
N ASN A 31 -7.99 12.33 -5.45
CA ASN A 31 -7.29 13.12 -6.46
C ASN A 31 -8.27 14.01 -7.22
N ASP A 32 -7.99 15.32 -7.29
CA ASP A 32 -8.89 16.28 -7.91
C ASP A 32 -9.00 16.14 -9.43
N ARG A 33 -7.90 15.74 -10.09
CA ARG A 33 -7.81 15.65 -11.55
C ARG A 33 -8.47 14.41 -12.11
N PHE A 34 -8.08 13.24 -11.60
CA PHE A 34 -8.54 11.94 -12.13
C PHE A 34 -9.67 11.33 -11.29
N ARG A 35 -9.96 11.87 -10.10
CA ARG A 35 -11.05 11.42 -9.20
C ARG A 35 -10.88 10.01 -8.67
N PHE A 36 -9.65 9.47 -8.68
CA PHE A 36 -9.36 8.26 -7.94
C PHE A 36 -9.29 8.54 -6.44
N SER A 37 -9.50 7.52 -5.63
CA SER A 37 -9.47 7.65 -4.18
C SER A 37 -8.91 6.42 -3.48
N MET A 38 -8.38 6.64 -2.29
CA MET A 38 -7.97 5.59 -1.36
C MET A 38 -8.10 6.07 0.08
N ARG A 39 -8.07 5.15 1.03
CA ARG A 39 -7.86 5.50 2.43
C ARG A 39 -6.44 5.11 2.85
N TYR A 40 -5.81 5.95 3.66
CA TYR A 40 -4.49 5.70 4.22
C TYR A 40 -4.45 6.15 5.68
N PRO A 41 -3.57 5.59 6.53
CA PRO A 41 -3.44 6.01 7.94
C PRO A 41 -2.56 7.26 8.04
N ALA A 42 -3.16 8.39 8.44
CA ALA A 42 -2.49 9.69 8.53
C ALA A 42 -1.48 9.78 9.70
N ASP A 43 -1.61 8.93 10.70
CA ASP A 43 -0.65 8.75 11.78
C ASP A 43 0.61 7.97 11.35
N VAL A 44 0.53 7.22 10.25
CA VAL A 44 1.65 6.45 9.69
C VAL A 44 2.32 7.19 8.53
N PHE A 45 1.54 7.84 7.66
CA PHE A 45 2.04 8.48 6.44
C PHE A 45 1.75 9.98 6.43
N ALA A 46 2.79 10.76 6.16
CA ALA A 46 2.67 12.19 5.89
C ALA A 46 2.89 12.49 4.40
N PRO A 47 2.16 13.45 3.80
CA PRO A 47 2.43 13.93 2.45
C PRO A 47 3.87 14.45 2.35
N GLU A 48 4.62 14.00 1.34
CA GLU A 48 5.98 14.47 1.05
C GLU A 48 5.99 15.38 -0.18
N ARG A 49 5.34 14.94 -1.25
CA ARG A 49 5.35 15.66 -2.51
C ARG A 49 4.11 15.40 -3.33
N ARG A 50 3.43 16.45 -3.72
CA ARG A 50 2.38 16.44 -4.74
C ARG A 50 3.00 16.62 -6.13
N SER A 51 2.51 15.90 -7.11
CA SER A 51 2.88 16.12 -8.51
C SER A 51 2.42 17.50 -8.98
N GLU A 52 3.27 18.22 -9.72
CA GLU A 52 2.93 19.51 -10.34
C GLU A 52 1.76 19.39 -11.32
N ALA A 53 1.66 18.25 -12.01
CA ALA A 53 0.54 17.95 -12.91
C ALA A 53 -0.77 17.63 -12.16
N GLY A 54 -0.75 17.51 -10.83
CA GLY A 54 -1.91 17.15 -10.03
C GLY A 54 -2.40 15.72 -10.22
N ASP A 55 -1.56 14.85 -10.78
CA ASP A 55 -1.92 13.48 -11.14
C ASP A 55 -1.54 12.45 -10.07
N GLY A 56 -0.85 12.86 -9.01
CA GLY A 56 -0.49 11.96 -7.93
C GLY A 56 0.18 12.62 -6.75
N GLU A 57 0.48 11.81 -5.74
CA GLU A 57 1.11 12.23 -4.50
C GLU A 57 2.01 11.13 -3.93
N VAL A 58 3.10 11.54 -3.29
CA VAL A 58 4.01 10.69 -2.55
C VAL A 58 3.84 10.98 -1.07
N PHE A 59 3.68 9.93 -0.29
CA PHE A 59 3.65 9.96 1.16
C PHE A 59 4.82 9.18 1.72
N VAL A 60 5.37 9.63 2.83
CA VAL A 60 6.45 8.93 3.56
C VAL A 60 5.98 8.52 4.94
N ALA A 61 6.47 7.37 5.40
CA ALA A 61 6.19 6.94 6.76
C ALA A 61 6.86 7.88 7.76
N THR A 62 6.09 8.34 8.75
CA THR A 62 6.55 9.23 9.84
C THR A 62 7.59 8.55 10.73
N GLN A 63 7.56 7.22 10.77
CA GLN A 63 8.54 6.37 11.45
C GLN A 63 9.01 5.27 10.51
N GLY A 64 10.28 5.32 10.13
CA GLY A 64 10.89 4.32 9.27
C GLY A 64 10.92 4.72 7.80
N GLN A 65 11.14 3.75 6.90
CA GLN A 65 11.46 3.97 5.48
C GLN A 65 10.33 3.51 4.55
N GLY A 66 9.07 3.63 4.97
CA GLY A 66 7.94 3.31 4.10
C GLY A 66 7.61 4.46 3.15
N ARG A 67 7.34 4.16 1.87
CA ARG A 67 6.89 5.12 0.86
C ARG A 67 5.64 4.62 0.19
N LEU A 68 4.60 5.45 0.22
CA LEU A 68 3.33 5.21 -0.47
C LEU A 68 3.21 6.21 -1.62
N LEU A 69 3.14 5.70 -2.83
CA LEU A 69 2.95 6.47 -4.05
C LEU A 69 1.53 6.20 -4.55
N VAL A 70 0.84 7.23 -4.98
CA VAL A 70 -0.48 7.08 -5.61
C VAL A 70 -0.60 8.04 -6.77
N GLY A 71 -1.17 7.57 -7.87
CA GLY A 71 -1.30 8.41 -9.05
C GLY A 71 -2.20 7.83 -10.13
N ALA A 72 -2.50 8.67 -11.11
CA ALA A 72 -3.16 8.25 -12.34
C ALA A 72 -2.65 9.10 -13.51
N PHE A 73 -2.64 8.51 -14.69
CA PHE A 73 -2.21 9.18 -15.91
C PHE A 73 -2.93 8.62 -17.13
N GLU A 74 -2.90 9.39 -18.21
CA GLU A 74 -3.46 8.98 -19.49
C GLU A 74 -2.61 7.88 -20.12
N ASN A 75 -3.26 6.81 -20.56
CA ASN A 75 -2.63 5.69 -21.27
C ASN A 75 -2.38 6.07 -22.74
N ARG A 76 -1.49 7.02 -22.97
CA ARG A 76 -1.21 7.55 -24.32
C ARG A 76 -0.57 6.53 -25.25
N ASP A 77 0.21 5.60 -24.68
CA ASP A 77 0.90 4.56 -25.42
C ASP A 77 0.00 3.35 -25.73
N GLY A 78 -1.26 3.39 -25.29
CA GLY A 78 -2.24 2.33 -25.57
C GLY A 78 -1.90 0.98 -24.95
N HIS A 79 -1.26 0.97 -23.80
CA HIS A 79 -0.92 -0.26 -23.08
C HIS A 79 -2.16 -1.08 -22.77
N SER A 80 -2.07 -2.38 -22.99
CA SER A 80 -2.95 -3.35 -22.37
C SER A 80 -2.53 -3.63 -20.93
N VAL A 81 -3.41 -4.27 -20.15
CA VAL A 81 -3.08 -4.74 -18.79
C VAL A 81 -1.80 -5.61 -18.80
N ALA A 82 -1.66 -6.48 -19.79
CA ALA A 82 -0.52 -7.39 -19.90
C ALA A 82 0.77 -6.65 -20.27
N SER A 83 0.73 -5.74 -21.26
CA SER A 83 1.93 -5.02 -21.69
C SER A 83 2.41 -4.03 -20.62
N TYR A 84 1.51 -3.33 -19.95
CA TYR A 84 1.87 -2.42 -18.89
C TYR A 84 2.44 -3.14 -17.65
N ARG A 85 1.83 -4.28 -17.28
CA ARG A 85 2.35 -5.13 -16.21
C ARG A 85 3.79 -5.56 -16.46
N GLU A 86 4.10 -6.00 -17.69
CA GLU A 86 5.45 -6.40 -18.07
C GLU A 86 6.42 -5.22 -18.12
N LEU A 87 5.95 -4.04 -18.56
CA LEU A 87 6.73 -2.81 -18.56
C LEU A 87 7.21 -2.45 -17.15
N ILE A 88 6.29 -2.32 -16.18
CA ILE A 88 6.66 -1.93 -14.81
C ILE A 88 7.45 -3.02 -14.08
N ARG A 89 7.17 -4.31 -14.33
CA ARG A 89 7.98 -5.39 -13.78
C ARG A 89 9.46 -5.24 -14.16
N ARG A 90 9.74 -4.90 -15.40
CA ARG A 90 11.11 -4.72 -15.90
C ARG A 90 11.74 -3.41 -15.51
N GLN A 91 10.99 -2.33 -15.46
CA GLN A 91 11.54 -0.98 -15.23
C GLN A 91 11.58 -0.61 -13.75
N SER A 92 10.55 -0.96 -12.99
CA SER A 92 10.40 -0.53 -11.60
C SER A 92 10.82 -1.62 -10.60
N TYR A 93 10.71 -2.90 -11.00
CA TYR A 93 10.91 -4.03 -10.08
C TYR A 93 11.90 -5.07 -10.62
N ALA A 94 12.88 -4.65 -11.43
CA ALA A 94 13.90 -5.56 -11.97
C ALA A 94 14.74 -6.24 -10.88
N ASP A 95 14.98 -5.54 -9.77
CA ASP A 95 15.78 -6.00 -8.64
C ASP A 95 14.96 -6.72 -7.55
N TYR A 96 13.68 -6.99 -7.82
CA TYR A 96 12.79 -7.67 -6.89
C TYR A 96 12.41 -9.06 -7.41
N GLU A 97 12.35 -10.02 -6.50
CA GLU A 97 11.71 -11.31 -6.77
C GLU A 97 10.19 -11.17 -6.62
N VAL A 98 9.48 -11.19 -7.76
CA VAL A 98 8.02 -11.07 -7.79
C VAL A 98 7.40 -12.42 -7.42
N SER A 99 6.75 -12.49 -6.26
CA SER A 99 6.14 -13.72 -5.72
C SER A 99 4.60 -13.72 -5.80
N TYR A 100 3.96 -12.56 -6.01
CA TYR A 100 2.51 -12.42 -6.12
C TYR A 100 2.14 -11.51 -7.27
N ALA A 101 1.36 -12.03 -8.24
CA ALA A 101 1.10 -11.31 -9.48
C ALA A 101 -0.28 -11.62 -10.11
N PRO A 102 -1.40 -11.55 -9.36
CA PRO A 102 -2.74 -11.75 -9.89
C PRO A 102 -3.13 -10.64 -10.87
N ARG A 103 -4.06 -10.98 -11.75
CA ARG A 103 -4.63 -10.03 -12.73
C ARG A 103 -6.09 -10.32 -13.04
N GLY A 104 -6.80 -9.27 -13.42
CA GLY A 104 -8.13 -9.33 -14.02
C GLY A 104 -8.12 -8.76 -15.45
N GLN A 105 -9.28 -8.39 -15.93
CA GLN A 105 -9.44 -7.78 -17.25
C GLN A 105 -8.96 -6.32 -17.28
N THR A 106 -9.12 -5.61 -16.18
CA THR A 106 -8.84 -4.16 -16.06
C THR A 106 -7.87 -3.82 -14.94
N TRP A 107 -7.24 -4.80 -14.32
CA TRP A 107 -6.33 -4.57 -13.20
C TRP A 107 -5.29 -5.67 -13.08
N PHE A 108 -4.23 -5.37 -12.35
CA PHE A 108 -3.28 -6.36 -11.86
C PHE A 108 -2.63 -5.89 -10.55
N VAL A 109 -2.00 -6.83 -9.88
CA VAL A 109 -1.12 -6.59 -8.75
C VAL A 109 0.26 -7.16 -9.09
N LEU A 110 1.30 -6.48 -8.63
CA LEU A 110 2.64 -7.02 -8.50
C LEU A 110 3.10 -6.82 -7.06
N SER A 111 3.61 -7.86 -6.44
CA SER A 111 4.25 -7.80 -5.13
C SER A 111 5.42 -8.77 -5.07
N GLY A 112 6.44 -8.38 -4.33
CA GLY A 112 7.66 -9.17 -4.18
C GLY A 112 8.62 -8.53 -3.21
N GLU A 113 9.80 -9.13 -3.13
CA GLU A 113 10.82 -8.79 -2.15
C GLU A 113 12.18 -8.60 -2.83
N SER A 114 12.98 -7.67 -2.31
CA SER A 114 14.41 -7.60 -2.53
C SER A 114 15.15 -8.06 -1.27
N THR A 115 16.45 -7.85 -1.19
CA THR A 115 17.24 -8.20 0.00
C THR A 115 16.74 -7.51 1.27
N ASP A 116 16.25 -6.28 1.17
CA ASP A 116 15.92 -5.42 2.31
C ASP A 116 14.51 -4.81 2.26
N LYS A 117 13.79 -4.96 1.14
CA LYS A 117 12.51 -4.29 0.91
C LYS A 117 11.44 -5.23 0.39
N VAL A 118 10.21 -4.86 0.69
CA VAL A 118 9.00 -5.38 0.09
C VAL A 118 8.38 -4.29 -0.76
N PHE A 119 7.85 -4.65 -1.92
CA PHE A 119 6.97 -3.78 -2.68
C PHE A 119 5.60 -4.43 -2.88
N TYR A 120 4.59 -3.60 -2.98
CA TYR A 120 3.24 -3.95 -3.40
C TYR A 120 2.72 -2.85 -4.31
N GLU A 121 2.32 -3.20 -5.53
CA GLU A 121 1.67 -2.26 -6.45
C GLU A 121 0.39 -2.85 -7.00
N LYS A 122 -0.69 -2.07 -6.92
CA LYS A 122 -1.95 -2.35 -7.61
C LYS A 122 -2.19 -1.32 -8.68
N VAL A 123 -2.48 -1.81 -9.89
CA VAL A 123 -2.79 -1.01 -11.06
C VAL A 123 -4.20 -1.32 -11.53
N MET A 124 -4.96 -0.28 -11.84
CA MET A 124 -6.33 -0.37 -12.35
C MET A 124 -6.50 0.51 -13.59
N PHE A 125 -7.04 -0.06 -14.64
CA PHE A 125 -7.40 0.67 -15.86
C PHE A 125 -8.85 1.16 -15.73
N SER A 126 -9.08 2.42 -16.00
CA SER A 126 -10.40 3.04 -16.05
C SER A 126 -10.66 3.73 -17.39
N CYS A 127 -11.86 4.27 -17.56
CA CYS A 127 -12.21 5.00 -18.78
C CYS A 127 -11.98 4.19 -20.06
N GLN A 128 -12.38 2.90 -20.06
CA GLN A 128 -12.17 1.99 -21.19
C GLN A 128 -10.68 1.80 -21.56
N GLY A 129 -9.82 1.76 -20.54
CA GLY A 129 -8.37 1.59 -20.71
C GLY A 129 -7.58 2.85 -21.01
N ARG A 130 -8.24 4.02 -21.07
CA ARG A 130 -7.58 5.30 -21.37
C ARG A 130 -6.86 5.93 -20.20
N VAL A 131 -7.16 5.50 -18.97
CA VAL A 131 -6.51 6.00 -17.74
C VAL A 131 -5.97 4.82 -16.95
N ILE A 132 -4.73 4.95 -16.53
CA ILE A 132 -4.05 4.01 -15.64
C ILE A 132 -4.00 4.67 -14.26
N ASN A 133 -4.50 3.97 -13.24
CA ASN A 133 -4.46 4.39 -11.85
C ASN A 133 -3.62 3.38 -11.08
N SER A 134 -2.74 3.84 -10.19
CA SER A 134 -1.95 2.95 -9.34
C SER A 134 -1.74 3.49 -7.95
N PHE A 135 -1.54 2.57 -7.01
CA PHE A 135 -0.79 2.86 -5.79
C PHE A 135 0.31 1.83 -5.63
N ALA A 136 1.44 2.28 -5.10
CA ALA A 136 2.57 1.43 -4.75
C ALA A 136 3.02 1.73 -3.33
N LEU A 137 3.28 0.70 -2.54
CA LEU A 137 3.88 0.80 -1.22
C LEU A 137 5.19 0.02 -1.21
N VAL A 138 6.29 0.71 -0.82
CA VAL A 138 7.61 0.11 -0.63
C VAL A 138 8.01 0.32 0.83
N TYR A 139 8.43 -0.74 1.51
CA TYR A 139 8.77 -0.71 2.93
C TYR A 139 9.84 -1.76 3.27
N PRO A 140 10.58 -1.57 4.39
CA PRO A 140 11.57 -2.52 4.83
C PRO A 140 10.99 -3.90 5.16
N ILE A 141 11.71 -4.97 4.79
CA ILE A 141 11.25 -6.35 4.99
C ILE A 141 11.02 -6.70 6.46
N GLU A 142 11.82 -6.15 7.37
CA GLU A 142 11.66 -6.34 8.81
C GLU A 142 10.39 -5.70 9.38
N ARG A 143 9.73 -4.84 8.60
CA ARG A 143 8.48 -4.17 8.99
C ARG A 143 7.22 -4.76 8.35
N LYS A 144 7.30 -5.91 7.70
CA LYS A 144 6.15 -6.60 7.08
C LYS A 144 4.95 -6.70 8.02
N ARG A 145 5.15 -7.12 9.25
CA ARG A 145 4.06 -7.28 10.24
C ARG A 145 3.29 -5.98 10.52
N GLN A 146 3.93 -4.83 10.30
CA GLN A 146 3.30 -3.52 10.44
C GLN A 146 2.59 -3.10 9.15
N PHE A 147 3.25 -3.26 7.99
CA PHE A 147 2.79 -2.70 6.74
C PHE A 147 1.83 -3.60 5.96
N ASP A 148 1.94 -4.94 6.06
CA ASP A 148 1.04 -5.85 5.33
C ASP A 148 -0.46 -5.57 5.60
N PRO A 149 -0.92 -5.38 6.85
CA PRO A 149 -2.32 -5.01 7.11
C PRO A 149 -2.72 -3.63 6.56
N ILE A 150 -1.74 -2.71 6.45
CA ILE A 150 -1.97 -1.38 5.88
C ILE A 150 -2.15 -1.50 4.36
N VAL A 151 -1.28 -2.26 3.69
CA VAL A 151 -1.39 -2.57 2.25
C VAL A 151 -2.76 -3.15 1.93
N GLU A 152 -3.18 -4.18 2.64
CA GLU A 152 -4.47 -4.84 2.45
C GLU A 152 -5.64 -3.84 2.57
N ARG A 153 -5.60 -2.98 3.58
CA ARG A 153 -6.67 -1.99 3.78
C ARG A 153 -6.64 -0.87 2.76
N ILE A 154 -5.47 -0.41 2.32
CA ILE A 154 -5.36 0.54 1.19
C ILE A 154 -5.93 -0.12 -0.07
N GLU A 155 -5.55 -1.35 -0.38
CA GLU A 155 -6.05 -2.10 -1.54
C GLU A 155 -7.58 -2.21 -1.54
N ASN A 156 -8.16 -2.58 -0.40
CA ASN A 156 -9.60 -2.73 -0.22
C ASN A 156 -10.38 -1.41 -0.39
N THR A 157 -9.71 -0.27 -0.24
CA THR A 157 -10.34 1.06 -0.36
C THR A 157 -9.94 1.80 -1.63
N PHE A 158 -8.92 1.35 -2.37
CA PHE A 158 -8.49 1.97 -3.61
C PHE A 158 -9.57 1.83 -4.69
N ARG A 159 -9.97 2.96 -5.25
CA ARG A 159 -10.97 3.06 -6.31
C ARG A 159 -10.38 3.81 -7.48
N PRO A 160 -10.45 3.25 -8.71
CA PRO A 160 -9.97 3.94 -9.90
C PRO A 160 -10.81 5.20 -10.15
N GLY A 161 -10.18 6.17 -10.76
CA GLY A 161 -10.81 7.44 -11.05
C GLY A 161 -11.89 7.35 -12.11
N THR A 162 -12.88 8.22 -11.99
CA THR A 162 -13.93 8.45 -12.99
C THR A 162 -13.62 9.63 -13.91
N GLY A 163 -12.58 10.41 -13.58
CA GLY A 163 -12.06 11.48 -14.44
C GLY A 163 -11.31 10.88 -15.62
N CYS A 164 -11.93 10.90 -16.81
CA CYS A 164 -11.41 10.23 -18.00
C CYS A 164 -10.39 11.05 -18.81
N GLY A 165 -9.74 12.04 -18.19
CA GLY A 165 -8.78 12.89 -18.88
C GLY A 165 -9.47 13.65 -20.01
N GLY A 166 -9.96 14.80 -19.71
CA GLY A 166 -10.28 15.82 -20.67
C GLY A 166 -9.58 17.06 -20.15
N TYR A 167 -8.47 17.44 -20.78
CA TYR A 167 -8.13 18.84 -20.70
C TYR A 167 -9.33 19.57 -21.27
N ALA A 168 -10.04 20.31 -20.42
CA ALA A 168 -10.80 21.42 -20.95
C ALA A 168 -9.77 22.28 -21.70
N THR A 169 -9.74 22.14 -23.01
CA THR A 169 -9.08 23.11 -23.88
C THR A 169 -9.70 24.46 -23.55
N ARG A 170 -8.95 25.28 -22.86
CA ARG A 170 -9.20 26.74 -22.80
C ARG A 170 -8.77 27.36 -24.09
#